data_c4d913e5af4cd716952a3b963a831599
#
_entry.id   c4d913e5af4cd716952a3b963a831599
#
_cell.length_a   1.000
_cell.length_b   1.000
_cell.length_c   1.000
_cell.angle_alpha   90.00
_cell.angle_beta   90.00
_cell.angle_gamma   90.00
#
_symmetry.space_group_name_H-M   'P 1'
#
loop_
_entity.id
_entity.type
_entity.pdbx_description
1 polymer ?
#
loop_
_entity_poly.entity_id
_entity_poly.type
_entity_poly.pdbx_seq_one_letter_code
_entity_poly.pdbx_strand_id
1 'polypeptide(L)'
;EVATGPNTGAGVKTTAQVTPKPEVKPGSQPKAASKPSSKPIDGAVGRQQAATAPKSESGPTPAGTKSVPKAPVPTAPAPKITPPAPQTQAAAIPVQEPKLGPVTRWLWPGKGPVERAYSAVLHKGIDITGQRGDPVYATAAGVVVYAGEGVKGYGVLLIVKHNEQFLSAYGHNDVMLVAEGASIRAGQQIARMGSSGTDTVKLHFEIRRKGQPVDPLRLLPRR
;
A
#
# COMPACT_ATOMS: atom_id res chain seq x y z
N GLU A 1 -64.49 -23.84 -40.37
CA GLU A 1 -64.23 -23.83 -41.80
C GLU A 1 -62.78 -23.41 -42.04
N VAL A 2 -61.93 -24.42 -42.24
CA VAL A 2 -61.10 -24.72 -43.43
C VAL A 2 -60.12 -23.58 -43.77
N ALA A 3 -58.81 -23.78 -43.76
CA ALA A 3 -57.95 -24.59 -44.59
C ALA A 3 -56.49 -24.44 -44.11
N THR A 4 -55.82 -25.43 -43.84
CA THR A 4 -54.77 -26.20 -44.51
C THR A 4 -53.94 -25.47 -45.56
N GLY A 5 -52.62 -25.47 -45.35
CA GLY A 5 -51.64 -25.26 -46.39
C GLY A 5 -50.20 -25.37 -45.87
N PRO A 6 -49.44 -26.42 -46.24
CA PRO A 6 -48.04 -26.56 -45.91
C PRO A 6 -47.18 -25.88 -46.95
N ASN A 7 -46.11 -25.22 -46.57
CA ASN A 7 -45.06 -24.85 -47.53
C ASN A 7 -43.71 -25.45 -47.10
N THR A 8 -43.36 -26.44 -47.87
CA THR A 8 -42.07 -27.11 -48.00
C THR A 8 -41.13 -26.18 -48.77
N GLY A 9 -39.95 -25.95 -48.32
CA GLY A 9 -38.98 -25.14 -49.08
C GLY A 9 -37.54 -25.25 -48.53
N ALA A 10 -36.89 -26.29 -48.98
CA ALA A 10 -35.49 -26.36 -49.45
C ALA A 10 -34.38 -25.76 -48.57
N GLY A 11 -33.52 -26.67 -48.14
CA GLY A 11 -32.22 -26.45 -47.55
C GLY A 11 -31.23 -25.70 -48.43
N VAL A 12 -30.46 -24.92 -47.79
CA VAL A 12 -29.16 -24.49 -48.32
C VAL A 12 -28.09 -24.92 -47.31
N LYS A 13 -27.33 -25.91 -47.74
CA LYS A 13 -26.08 -26.32 -47.11
C LYS A 13 -25.05 -25.25 -47.45
N THR A 14 -24.63 -24.44 -46.45
CA THR A 14 -23.44 -23.62 -46.56
C THR A 14 -22.30 -24.34 -45.85
N THR A 15 -21.42 -24.86 -46.65
CA THR A 15 -20.15 -25.48 -46.31
C THR A 15 -19.28 -24.46 -45.60
N ALA A 16 -18.99 -24.67 -44.33
CA ALA A 16 -18.01 -23.89 -43.61
C ALA A 16 -16.60 -24.25 -44.09
N GLN A 17 -15.98 -23.31 -44.75
CA GLN A 17 -14.58 -23.38 -45.19
C GLN A 17 -13.66 -23.18 -43.96
N VAL A 18 -13.01 -24.25 -43.57
CA VAL A 18 -11.96 -24.25 -42.55
C VAL A 18 -10.70 -23.64 -43.16
N THR A 19 -10.31 -22.45 -42.70
CA THR A 19 -9.00 -21.86 -43.01
C THR A 19 -7.96 -22.43 -42.08
N PRO A 20 -6.80 -22.88 -42.60
CA PRO A 20 -5.74 -23.46 -41.78
C PRO A 20 -4.97 -22.39 -41.00
N LYS A 21 -4.73 -22.68 -39.74
CA LYS A 21 -3.82 -22.04 -38.81
C LYS A 21 -2.41 -21.92 -39.42
N PRO A 22 -1.75 -20.76 -39.40
CA PRO A 22 -0.34 -20.70 -39.76
C PRO A 22 0.51 -21.31 -38.62
N GLU A 23 1.21 -22.35 -38.97
CA GLU A 23 2.29 -23.01 -38.22
C GLU A 23 3.48 -22.04 -38.11
N VAL A 24 3.81 -21.60 -36.90
CA VAL A 24 5.03 -20.86 -36.63
C VAL A 24 6.13 -21.84 -36.26
N LYS A 25 7.08 -21.99 -37.19
CA LYS A 25 8.33 -22.73 -36.98
C LYS A 25 9.16 -22.09 -35.85
N PRO A 26 9.79 -22.88 -34.97
CA PRO A 26 10.78 -22.39 -34.02
C PRO A 26 12.09 -22.14 -34.77
N GLY A 27 12.51 -20.90 -34.86
CA GLY A 27 13.74 -20.48 -35.50
C GLY A 27 14.54 -19.54 -34.61
N SER A 28 15.69 -20.07 -34.17
CA SER A 28 16.96 -19.40 -33.91
C SER A 28 17.08 -18.51 -32.67
N GLN A 29 17.69 -19.08 -31.67
CA GLN A 29 18.48 -18.37 -30.65
C GLN A 29 19.52 -17.46 -31.30
N PRO A 30 19.72 -16.23 -30.87
CA PRO A 30 20.99 -15.55 -31.06
C PRO A 30 21.93 -15.90 -29.90
N LYS A 31 23.04 -16.47 -30.35
CA LYS A 31 24.30 -16.82 -29.73
C LYS A 31 24.84 -15.67 -28.86
N ALA A 32 25.34 -16.04 -27.70
CA ALA A 32 26.14 -15.21 -26.83
C ALA A 32 27.32 -14.57 -27.60
N ALA A 33 27.49 -13.27 -27.38
CA ALA A 33 28.74 -12.58 -27.70
C ALA A 33 29.09 -11.58 -26.60
N SER A 34 30.13 -11.94 -25.90
CA SER A 34 31.34 -11.17 -25.62
C SER A 34 31.31 -10.14 -24.49
N LYS A 35 31.92 -10.56 -23.39
CA LYS A 35 32.61 -9.71 -22.44
C LYS A 35 33.56 -8.74 -23.13
N PRO A 36 33.68 -7.50 -22.72
CA PRO A 36 34.96 -6.80 -22.80
C PRO A 36 35.75 -6.98 -21.50
N SER A 37 36.93 -7.54 -21.68
CA SER A 37 38.07 -7.63 -20.79
C SER A 37 38.58 -6.22 -20.51
N SER A 38 38.60 -5.77 -19.25
CA SER A 38 39.36 -4.63 -18.82
C SER A 38 40.74 -5.07 -18.37
N LYS A 39 41.76 -4.67 -19.12
CA LYS A 39 43.17 -4.72 -18.73
C LYS A 39 43.48 -3.71 -17.63
N PRO A 40 44.36 -4.03 -16.69
CA PRO A 40 44.92 -3.08 -15.74
C PRO A 40 46.06 -2.29 -16.38
N ILE A 41 46.05 -0.98 -16.08
CA ILE A 41 47.23 -0.15 -16.37
C ILE A 41 47.95 0.08 -15.05
N ASP A 42 49.14 -0.54 -14.98
CA ASP A 42 50.21 -0.24 -14.04
C ASP A 42 50.86 1.10 -14.40
N GLY A 43 51.29 1.82 -13.40
CA GLY A 43 52.15 3.01 -13.54
C GLY A 43 52.05 3.86 -12.28
N ALA A 44 52.67 3.52 -11.30
CA ALA A 44 53.96 3.75 -10.69
C ALA A 44 54.33 5.23 -10.47
N VAL A 45 54.69 5.49 -9.22
CA VAL A 45 55.73 6.39 -8.68
C VAL A 45 55.34 7.82 -8.34
N GLY A 46 55.58 8.13 -7.06
CA GLY A 46 55.85 9.46 -6.56
C GLY A 46 55.30 9.74 -5.16
N ARG A 47 55.88 9.13 -4.18
CA ARG A 47 56.82 9.68 -3.16
C ARG A 47 56.23 10.71 -2.18
N GLN A 48 56.07 10.26 -0.93
CA GLN A 48 56.63 10.75 0.34
C GLN A 48 56.34 12.19 0.74
N GLN A 49 55.75 12.32 1.91
CA GLN A 49 56.28 12.80 3.21
C GLN A 49 55.09 12.98 4.13
N ALA A 50 54.94 12.23 5.19
CA ALA A 50 55.65 12.23 6.46
C ALA A 50 55.29 13.42 7.36
N ALA A 51 54.69 13.01 8.51
CA ALA A 51 54.79 13.60 9.84
C ALA A 51 54.13 14.97 10.03
N THR A 52 53.29 15.14 11.05
CA THR A 52 53.60 15.07 12.46
C THR A 52 52.31 15.25 13.27
N ALA A 53 52.12 14.38 14.24
CA ALA A 53 51.34 14.73 15.42
C ALA A 53 52.14 15.66 16.32
N PRO A 54 51.53 16.43 17.16
CA PRO A 54 52.07 16.64 18.51
C PRO A 54 51.13 16.13 19.58
N LYS A 55 51.79 15.45 20.43
CA LYS A 55 51.49 14.85 21.68
C LYS A 55 51.50 15.91 22.78
N SER A 56 50.61 15.73 23.74
CA SER A 56 50.73 16.07 25.17
C SER A 56 51.09 17.50 25.57
N GLU A 57 50.33 18.00 26.47
CA GLU A 57 50.86 18.17 27.84
C GLU A 57 49.78 18.45 28.89
N SER A 58 50.05 17.86 30.01
CA SER A 58 49.30 17.77 31.22
C SER A 58 49.39 19.04 32.09
N GLY A 59 48.25 19.33 32.80
CA GLY A 59 48.18 19.79 34.16
C GLY A 59 48.33 21.29 34.39
N PRO A 60 48.03 21.82 35.59
CA PRO A 60 47.43 21.19 36.75
C PRO A 60 46.18 21.92 37.29
N THR A 61 45.46 21.24 38.16
CA THR A 61 44.42 21.74 39.06
C THR A 61 44.98 22.84 39.98
N PRO A 62 44.17 23.81 40.38
CA PRO A 62 44.05 24.04 41.81
C PRO A 62 42.61 24.06 42.32
N ALA A 63 42.51 23.46 43.48
CA ALA A 63 41.37 23.45 44.38
C ALA A 63 40.89 24.88 44.71
N GLY A 64 39.58 25.04 44.76
CA GLY A 64 38.92 26.24 45.25
C GLY A 64 37.52 25.88 45.77
N THR A 65 37.49 25.37 46.96
CA THR A 65 36.31 25.18 47.82
C THR A 65 35.57 26.50 47.99
N LYS A 66 34.32 26.61 47.56
CA LYS A 66 33.34 27.48 48.21
C LYS A 66 31.98 26.80 48.17
N SER A 67 31.59 26.28 49.31
CA SER A 67 30.28 25.84 49.69
C SER A 67 29.27 26.96 49.50
N VAL A 68 28.24 26.72 48.68
CA VAL A 68 27.04 27.54 48.63
C VAL A 68 25.96 26.78 49.38
N PRO A 69 25.28 27.38 50.35
CA PRO A 69 24.29 26.69 51.16
C PRO A 69 23.06 26.30 50.34
N LYS A 70 22.71 25.04 50.45
CA LYS A 70 21.52 24.43 49.87
C LYS A 70 20.28 25.03 50.53
N ALA A 71 19.54 25.87 49.83
CA ALA A 71 18.21 26.25 50.25
C ALA A 71 17.25 25.06 50.04
N PRO A 72 16.34 24.79 50.95
CA PRO A 72 15.38 23.72 50.78
C PRO A 72 14.35 24.12 49.71
N VAL A 73 14.33 23.34 48.65
CA VAL A 73 13.26 23.40 47.64
C VAL A 73 12.01 22.77 48.28
N PRO A 74 10.86 23.44 48.36
CA PRO A 74 9.65 22.80 48.79
C PRO A 74 9.26 21.70 47.83
N THR A 75 9.28 20.47 48.29
CA THR A 75 8.79 19.30 47.56
C THR A 75 7.27 19.42 47.45
N ALA A 76 6.79 19.94 46.37
CA ALA A 76 5.39 19.78 46.01
C ALA A 76 5.14 18.30 45.68
N PRO A 77 4.09 17.70 46.22
CA PRO A 77 3.77 16.29 45.92
C PRO A 77 3.46 16.18 44.43
N ALA A 78 4.20 15.32 43.73
CA ALA A 78 3.92 14.97 42.33
C ALA A 78 2.46 14.52 42.21
N PRO A 79 1.73 15.02 41.21
CA PRO A 79 0.41 14.50 40.93
C PRO A 79 0.56 13.02 40.59
N LYS A 80 -0.07 12.15 41.37
CA LYS A 80 -0.26 10.75 41.04
C LYS A 80 -0.98 10.70 39.72
N ILE A 81 -0.25 10.48 38.63
CA ILE A 81 -0.84 10.09 37.34
C ILE A 81 -1.34 8.68 37.55
N THR A 82 -2.59 8.56 37.92
CA THR A 82 -3.32 7.29 37.87
C THR A 82 -3.38 6.93 36.39
N PRO A 83 -2.82 5.78 35.97
CA PRO A 83 -3.01 5.33 34.59
C PRO A 83 -4.51 5.24 34.36
N PRO A 84 -5.05 5.76 33.24
CA PRO A 84 -6.45 5.53 32.93
C PRO A 84 -6.63 4.02 32.85
N ALA A 85 -7.55 3.51 33.69
CA ALA A 85 -7.96 2.12 33.67
C ALA A 85 -8.27 1.74 32.20
N PRO A 86 -7.87 0.53 31.77
CA PRO A 86 -8.27 0.06 30.47
C PRO A 86 -9.80 0.05 30.44
N GLN A 87 -10.38 0.95 29.69
CA GLN A 87 -11.81 0.92 29.41
C GLN A 87 -12.07 -0.28 28.51
N THR A 88 -12.09 -1.45 29.12
CA THR A 88 -12.68 -2.66 28.58
C THR A 88 -14.20 -2.44 28.59
N GLN A 89 -14.69 -1.66 27.64
CA GLN A 89 -16.05 -1.77 27.15
C GLN A 89 -15.99 -2.24 25.71
N ALA A 90 -15.50 -3.44 25.52
CA ALA A 90 -15.99 -4.28 24.47
C ALA A 90 -17.43 -4.64 24.86
N ALA A 91 -18.37 -3.71 24.68
CA ALA A 91 -19.73 -4.09 24.46
C ALA A 91 -19.69 -5.02 23.26
N ALA A 92 -19.91 -6.31 23.51
CA ALA A 92 -20.16 -7.30 22.48
C ALA A 92 -21.43 -6.86 21.75
N ILE A 93 -21.25 -5.99 20.76
CA ILE A 93 -22.27 -5.71 19.76
C ILE A 93 -22.39 -7.06 19.05
N PRO A 94 -23.62 -7.65 18.98
CA PRO A 94 -23.79 -8.90 18.24
C PRO A 94 -23.23 -8.64 16.83
N VAL A 95 -22.26 -9.45 16.42
CA VAL A 95 -21.71 -9.46 15.07
C VAL A 95 -22.84 -9.92 14.17
N GLN A 96 -23.71 -8.99 13.82
CA GLN A 96 -24.56 -9.19 12.67
C GLN A 96 -23.62 -9.14 11.49
N GLU A 97 -23.45 -10.29 10.83
CA GLU A 97 -22.78 -10.31 9.54
C GLU A 97 -23.45 -9.25 8.67
N PRO A 98 -22.75 -8.18 8.31
CA PRO A 98 -23.38 -7.14 7.52
C PRO A 98 -23.75 -7.76 6.20
N LYS A 99 -25.05 -7.74 5.86
CA LYS A 99 -25.50 -8.10 4.52
C LYS A 99 -24.79 -7.16 3.55
N LEU A 100 -23.73 -7.68 2.94
CA LEU A 100 -22.93 -6.95 1.95
C LEU A 100 -23.81 -6.74 0.72
N GLY A 101 -24.37 -5.54 0.60
CA GLY A 101 -25.20 -5.15 -0.53
C GLY A 101 -24.39 -4.78 -1.77
N PRO A 102 -25.06 -4.48 -2.89
CA PRO A 102 -24.39 -3.99 -4.07
C PRO A 102 -23.70 -2.63 -3.76
N VAL A 103 -22.48 -2.44 -4.27
CA VAL A 103 -21.83 -1.13 -4.19
C VAL A 103 -22.51 -0.21 -5.21
N THR A 104 -23.31 0.72 -4.70
CA THR A 104 -24.07 1.68 -5.53
C THR A 104 -23.29 2.96 -5.81
N ARG A 105 -22.31 3.27 -4.96
CA ARG A 105 -21.48 4.49 -5.06
C ARG A 105 -20.10 4.25 -4.48
N TRP A 106 -19.09 4.73 -5.19
CA TRP A 106 -17.71 4.78 -4.73
C TRP A 106 -17.35 6.19 -4.23
N LEU A 107 -16.55 6.25 -3.16
CA LEU A 107 -16.02 7.49 -2.59
C LEU A 107 -14.50 7.50 -2.76
N TRP A 108 -13.91 8.68 -2.76
CA TRP A 108 -12.45 8.79 -2.76
C TRP A 108 -11.85 8.38 -1.41
N PRO A 109 -10.77 7.57 -1.41
CA PRO A 109 -10.16 7.12 -0.17
C PRO A 109 -9.25 8.17 0.49
N GLY A 110 -8.88 9.23 -0.22
CA GLY A 110 -8.05 10.33 0.25
C GLY A 110 -8.30 11.61 -0.55
N LYS A 111 -7.83 12.75 -0.05
CA LYS A 111 -8.05 14.07 -0.67
C LYS A 111 -6.98 14.47 -1.69
N GLY A 112 -5.78 13.87 -1.63
CA GLY A 112 -4.64 14.24 -2.45
C GLY A 112 -4.81 13.93 -3.93
N PRO A 113 -3.96 14.50 -4.81
CA PRO A 113 -3.93 14.17 -6.22
C PRO A 113 -3.43 12.75 -6.47
N VAL A 114 -3.78 12.20 -7.63
CA VAL A 114 -3.25 10.93 -8.11
C VAL A 114 -1.89 11.17 -8.75
N GLU A 115 -0.84 10.60 -8.14
CA GLU A 115 0.53 10.69 -8.63
C GLU A 115 0.83 9.61 -9.67
N ARG A 116 0.34 8.39 -9.40
CA ARG A 116 0.53 7.25 -10.29
C ARG A 116 -0.81 6.62 -10.63
N ALA A 117 -1.06 6.46 -11.92
CA ALA A 117 -2.27 5.83 -12.43
C ALA A 117 -2.13 4.30 -12.48
N TYR A 118 -3.27 3.63 -12.58
CA TYR A 118 -3.36 2.18 -12.76
C TYR A 118 -2.69 1.73 -14.07
N SER A 119 -1.99 0.61 -14.00
CA SER A 119 -1.45 -0.10 -15.16
C SER A 119 -1.64 -1.60 -14.97
N ALA A 120 -2.26 -2.27 -15.91
CA ALA A 120 -2.53 -3.70 -15.81
C ALA A 120 -1.25 -4.56 -15.65
N VAL A 121 -0.11 -4.05 -16.11
CA VAL A 121 1.18 -4.76 -16.08
C VAL A 121 2.04 -4.31 -14.90
N LEU A 122 2.19 -2.99 -14.70
CA LEU A 122 3.21 -2.43 -13.82
C LEU A 122 2.67 -1.98 -12.46
N HIS A 123 1.39 -1.60 -12.36
CA HIS A 123 0.85 -0.96 -11.16
C HIS A 123 -0.62 -1.31 -10.95
N LYS A 124 -0.90 -2.11 -9.95
CA LYS A 124 -2.22 -2.74 -9.75
C LYS A 124 -3.30 -1.79 -9.21
N GLY A 125 -2.96 -0.56 -8.90
CA GLY A 125 -3.85 0.44 -8.33
C GLY A 125 -3.50 1.86 -8.76
N ILE A 126 -3.82 2.81 -7.92
CA ILE A 126 -3.40 4.22 -8.03
C ILE A 126 -2.67 4.63 -6.76
N ASP A 127 -1.67 5.51 -6.90
CA ASP A 127 -1.02 6.14 -5.76
C ASP A 127 -1.57 7.56 -5.60
N ILE A 128 -2.02 7.87 -4.40
CA ILE A 128 -2.56 9.19 -4.01
C ILE A 128 -1.58 9.82 -3.05
N THR A 129 -1.08 11.00 -3.39
CA THR A 129 -0.15 11.75 -2.53
C THR A 129 -0.86 12.40 -1.35
N GLY A 130 -0.10 12.66 -0.28
CA GLY A 130 -0.61 13.33 0.91
C GLY A 130 0.49 13.53 1.94
N GLN A 131 0.09 13.87 3.13
CA GLN A 131 0.98 14.02 4.28
C GLN A 131 0.84 12.81 5.21
N ARG A 132 1.91 12.53 5.98
CA ARG A 132 1.84 11.51 7.02
C ARG A 132 0.75 11.86 8.02
N GLY A 133 -0.11 10.89 8.31
CA GLY A 133 -1.25 11.07 9.19
C GLY A 133 -2.53 11.54 8.52
N ASP A 134 -2.52 11.87 7.23
CA ASP A 134 -3.74 12.21 6.49
C ASP A 134 -4.78 11.09 6.60
N PRO A 135 -6.05 11.44 6.73
CA PRO A 135 -7.10 10.45 6.90
C PRO A 135 -7.33 9.64 5.62
N VAL A 136 -7.39 8.31 5.81
CA VAL A 136 -7.77 7.34 4.77
C VAL A 136 -9.19 6.86 5.04
N TYR A 137 -10.05 6.94 4.02
CA TYR A 137 -11.48 6.65 4.14
C TYR A 137 -11.87 5.40 3.36
N ALA A 138 -12.84 4.66 3.87
CA ALA A 138 -13.45 3.55 3.15
C ALA A 138 -14.22 4.04 1.93
N THR A 139 -13.90 3.49 0.77
CA THR A 139 -14.52 3.88 -0.52
C THR A 139 -15.97 3.43 -0.66
N ALA A 140 -16.35 2.38 0.06
CA ALA A 140 -17.71 1.87 0.16
C ALA A 140 -17.89 1.13 1.49
N ALA A 141 -19.13 0.84 1.87
CA ALA A 141 -19.41 0.00 3.04
C ALA A 141 -18.90 -1.44 2.82
N GLY A 142 -18.51 -2.10 3.90
CA GLY A 142 -17.98 -3.46 3.82
C GLY A 142 -17.49 -4.03 5.15
N VAL A 143 -16.73 -5.10 5.07
CA VAL A 143 -16.06 -5.76 6.20
C VAL A 143 -14.57 -5.81 5.94
N VAL A 144 -13.78 -5.53 6.96
CA VAL A 144 -12.33 -5.68 6.91
C VAL A 144 -11.99 -7.17 6.89
N VAL A 145 -11.38 -7.63 5.82
CA VAL A 145 -10.97 -9.03 5.67
C VAL A 145 -9.47 -9.24 5.86
N TYR A 146 -8.72 -8.16 5.95
CA TYR A 146 -7.29 -8.19 6.26
C TYR A 146 -6.83 -6.86 6.85
N ALA A 147 -6.04 -6.91 7.92
CA ALA A 147 -5.40 -5.77 8.55
C ALA A 147 -4.02 -6.17 9.06
N GLY A 148 -2.94 -5.81 8.36
CA GLY A 148 -1.58 -6.24 8.74
C GLY A 148 -0.48 -5.81 7.77
N GLU A 149 0.75 -6.29 8.00
CA GLU A 149 1.95 -5.96 7.21
C GLU A 149 2.50 -7.14 6.40
N GLY A 150 1.82 -8.29 6.38
CA GLY A 150 2.33 -9.54 5.81
C GLY A 150 2.46 -9.58 4.29
N VAL A 151 1.97 -8.60 3.54
CA VAL A 151 1.97 -8.60 2.08
C VAL A 151 3.11 -7.74 1.53
N LYS A 152 4.09 -8.40 0.90
CA LYS A 152 5.26 -7.72 0.33
C LYS A 152 4.86 -6.62 -0.66
N GLY A 153 5.42 -5.42 -0.48
CA GLY A 153 5.23 -4.28 -1.37
C GLY A 153 4.05 -3.38 -1.02
N TYR A 154 3.26 -3.71 0.01
CA TYR A 154 2.11 -2.90 0.44
C TYR A 154 2.32 -2.21 1.79
N GLY A 155 3.35 -2.62 2.56
CA GLY A 155 3.54 -2.14 3.93
C GLY A 155 2.36 -2.51 4.80
N VAL A 156 1.91 -1.57 5.63
CA VAL A 156 0.68 -1.69 6.44
C VAL A 156 -0.52 -1.65 5.50
N LEU A 157 -1.16 -2.81 5.33
CA LEU A 157 -2.24 -3.03 4.36
C LEU A 157 -3.56 -3.31 5.06
N LEU A 158 -4.60 -2.66 4.59
CA LEU A 158 -5.99 -2.91 4.95
C LEU A 158 -6.75 -3.37 3.70
N ILE A 159 -7.52 -4.46 3.81
CA ILE A 159 -8.39 -4.93 2.73
C ILE A 159 -9.83 -4.98 3.22
N VAL A 160 -10.73 -4.39 2.45
CA VAL A 160 -12.15 -4.32 2.74
C VAL A 160 -12.92 -5.10 1.68
N LYS A 161 -13.74 -6.05 2.11
CA LYS A 161 -14.70 -6.76 1.26
C LYS A 161 -16.01 -5.98 1.25
N HIS A 162 -16.42 -5.52 0.08
CA HIS A 162 -17.67 -4.79 -0.09
C HIS A 162 -18.83 -5.70 -0.46
N ASN A 163 -18.56 -6.73 -1.25
CA ASN A 163 -19.50 -7.80 -1.60
C ASN A 163 -18.72 -8.96 -2.26
N GLU A 164 -19.43 -9.93 -2.85
CA GLU A 164 -18.81 -11.07 -3.51
C GLU A 164 -17.99 -10.73 -4.76
N GLN A 165 -18.18 -9.53 -5.30
CA GLN A 165 -17.49 -9.11 -6.52
C GLN A 165 -16.34 -8.13 -6.24
N PHE A 166 -16.46 -7.27 -5.21
CA PHE A 166 -15.56 -6.14 -5.02
C PHE A 166 -14.85 -6.15 -3.68
N LEU A 167 -13.55 -5.93 -3.76
CA LEU A 167 -12.64 -5.64 -2.65
C LEU A 167 -11.96 -4.31 -2.92
N SER A 168 -11.60 -3.59 -1.86
CA SER A 168 -10.65 -2.48 -1.93
C SER A 168 -9.45 -2.75 -1.02
N ALA A 169 -8.28 -2.29 -1.45
CA ALA A 169 -7.03 -2.42 -0.71
C ALA A 169 -6.40 -1.04 -0.51
N TYR A 170 -5.86 -0.82 0.69
CA TYR A 170 -5.28 0.44 1.15
C TYR A 170 -3.89 0.14 1.73
N GLY A 171 -2.84 0.48 0.98
CA GLY A 171 -1.45 0.21 1.35
C GLY A 171 -0.69 1.46 1.82
N HIS A 172 0.49 1.22 2.39
CA HIS A 172 1.42 2.21 2.91
C HIS A 172 0.88 3.05 4.07
N ASN A 173 -0.10 2.50 4.82
CA ASN A 173 -0.65 3.20 5.98
C ASN A 173 0.40 3.34 7.10
N ASP A 174 0.22 4.34 7.93
CA ASP A 174 0.99 4.55 9.17
C ASP A 174 0.29 3.86 10.36
N VAL A 175 -1.02 4.08 10.46
CA VAL A 175 -1.86 3.55 11.54
C VAL A 175 -3.18 3.03 10.97
N MET A 176 -3.58 1.85 11.38
CA MET A 176 -4.92 1.30 11.13
C MET A 176 -5.83 1.68 12.31
N LEU A 177 -7.04 2.15 12.00
CA LEU A 177 -8.04 2.55 13.00
C LEU A 177 -9.17 1.52 13.16
N VAL A 178 -9.10 0.46 12.37
CA VAL A 178 -10.06 -0.65 12.35
C VAL A 178 -9.31 -1.98 12.37
N ALA A 179 -9.92 -3.00 12.94
CA ALA A 179 -9.36 -4.35 12.99
C ALA A 179 -10.01 -5.27 11.93
N GLU A 180 -9.38 -6.39 11.69
CA GLU A 180 -9.96 -7.47 10.89
C GLU A 180 -11.30 -7.94 11.48
N GLY A 181 -12.28 -8.23 10.62
CA GLY A 181 -13.64 -8.55 11.00
C GLY A 181 -14.55 -7.34 11.25
N ALA A 182 -14.00 -6.12 11.34
CA ALA A 182 -14.79 -4.92 11.60
C ALA A 182 -15.70 -4.58 10.42
N SER A 183 -16.97 -4.25 10.74
CA SER A 183 -17.93 -3.68 9.78
C SER A 183 -17.70 -2.19 9.64
N ILE A 184 -17.55 -1.70 8.42
CA ILE A 184 -17.29 -0.29 8.12
C ILE A 184 -18.34 0.31 7.20
N ARG A 185 -18.55 1.62 7.35
CA ARG A 185 -19.46 2.40 6.49
C ARG A 185 -18.70 3.10 5.38
N ALA A 186 -19.36 3.37 4.26
CA ALA A 186 -18.80 4.22 3.22
C ALA A 186 -18.41 5.59 3.78
N GLY A 187 -17.19 6.07 3.48
CA GLY A 187 -16.66 7.33 3.99
C GLY A 187 -16.20 7.30 5.46
N GLN A 188 -16.23 6.16 6.13
CA GLN A 188 -15.65 6.02 7.46
C GLN A 188 -14.13 6.10 7.37
N GLN A 189 -13.48 6.84 8.29
CA GLN A 189 -12.03 6.83 8.41
C GLN A 189 -11.58 5.45 8.94
N ILE A 190 -10.67 4.81 8.22
CA ILE A 190 -10.21 3.44 8.49
C ILE A 190 -8.72 3.35 8.80
N ALA A 191 -7.94 4.33 8.33
CA ALA A 191 -6.51 4.37 8.55
C ALA A 191 -5.98 5.81 8.49
N ARG A 192 -4.68 5.95 8.69
CA ARG A 192 -3.91 7.17 8.44
C ARG A 192 -2.82 6.88 7.43
N MET A 193 -2.64 7.79 6.48
CA MET A 193 -1.63 7.68 5.43
C MET A 193 -0.22 7.67 6.02
N GLY A 194 0.66 6.87 5.46
CA GLY A 194 2.05 6.76 5.87
C GLY A 194 3.00 6.49 4.71
N SER A 195 4.13 5.87 5.05
CA SER A 195 5.14 5.44 4.10
C SER A 195 5.65 4.02 4.42
N SER A 196 4.82 3.19 5.05
CA SER A 196 5.21 1.81 5.36
C SER A 196 5.51 1.03 4.07
N GLY A 197 6.69 0.41 4.00
CA GLY A 197 7.12 -0.36 2.84
C GLY A 197 7.40 0.45 1.56
N THR A 198 7.55 1.78 1.67
CA THR A 198 7.91 2.69 0.57
C THR A 198 8.69 3.90 1.09
N ASP A 199 9.40 4.61 0.21
CA ASP A 199 10.25 5.75 0.56
C ASP A 199 9.49 7.08 0.64
N THR A 200 8.27 7.14 0.12
CA THR A 200 7.46 8.36 0.04
C THR A 200 6.12 8.19 0.76
N VAL A 201 5.61 9.29 1.33
CA VAL A 201 4.28 9.30 1.95
C VAL A 201 3.22 9.28 0.86
N LYS A 202 2.43 8.21 0.81
CA LYS A 202 1.36 8.03 -0.17
C LYS A 202 0.36 6.98 0.30
N LEU A 203 -0.81 6.99 -0.30
CA LEU A 203 -1.76 5.90 -0.21
C LEU A 203 -1.72 5.11 -1.52
N HIS A 204 -1.33 3.83 -1.45
CA HIS A 204 -1.57 2.90 -2.55
C HIS A 204 -2.98 2.36 -2.46
N PHE A 205 -3.79 2.59 -3.48
CA PHE A 205 -5.20 2.21 -3.50
C PHE A 205 -5.55 1.34 -4.68
N GLU A 206 -6.15 0.16 -4.40
CA GLU A 206 -6.64 -0.77 -5.41
C GLU A 206 -8.14 -1.01 -5.26
N ILE A 207 -8.80 -1.24 -6.38
CA ILE A 207 -10.10 -1.92 -6.42
C ILE A 207 -9.90 -3.23 -7.17
N ARG A 208 -10.42 -4.32 -6.60
CA ARG A 208 -10.40 -5.64 -7.21
C ARG A 208 -11.82 -6.12 -7.47
N ARG A 209 -12.04 -6.59 -8.68
CA ARG A 209 -13.29 -7.22 -9.08
C ARG A 209 -13.05 -8.71 -9.30
N LYS A 210 -13.75 -9.57 -8.53
CA LYS A 210 -13.56 -11.03 -8.56
C LYS A 210 -12.07 -11.43 -8.43
N GLY A 211 -11.35 -10.78 -7.50
CA GLY A 211 -9.93 -10.99 -7.23
C GLY A 211 -8.96 -10.31 -8.21
N GLN A 212 -9.41 -9.81 -9.36
CA GLN A 212 -8.57 -9.14 -10.35
C GLN A 212 -8.52 -7.63 -10.13
N PRO A 213 -7.34 -7.00 -10.12
CA PRO A 213 -7.21 -5.55 -10.06
C PRO A 213 -7.88 -4.89 -11.26
N VAL A 214 -8.63 -3.82 -11.00
CA VAL A 214 -9.29 -3.00 -12.03
C VAL A 214 -8.90 -1.55 -11.82
N ASP A 215 -8.97 -0.76 -12.89
CA ASP A 215 -8.66 0.68 -12.84
C ASP A 215 -9.64 1.40 -11.89
N PRO A 216 -9.16 1.92 -10.74
CA PRO A 216 -10.03 2.60 -9.78
C PRO A 216 -10.68 3.88 -10.35
N LEU A 217 -10.00 4.57 -11.27
CA LEU A 217 -10.49 5.82 -11.85
C LEU A 217 -11.75 5.66 -12.70
N ARG A 218 -12.02 4.41 -13.15
CA ARG A 218 -13.27 4.09 -13.87
C ARG A 218 -14.47 3.94 -12.95
N LEU A 219 -14.23 3.74 -11.66
CA LEU A 219 -15.28 3.49 -10.65
C LEU A 219 -15.46 4.68 -9.71
N LEU A 220 -14.39 5.42 -9.43
CA LEU A 220 -14.41 6.60 -8.58
C LEU A 220 -15.11 7.78 -9.31
N PRO A 221 -15.79 8.67 -8.56
CA PRO A 221 -16.37 9.87 -9.15
C PRO A 221 -15.27 10.79 -9.71
N ARG A 222 -15.59 11.53 -10.78
CA ARG A 222 -14.66 12.53 -11.33
C ARG A 222 -14.38 13.62 -10.28
N ARG A 223 -13.14 14.05 -10.23
CA ARG A 223 -12.68 15.23 -9.47
C ARG A 223 -12.51 16.41 -10.39
#